data_04655c91e437b13ac16014d58a3f9d62
#
_entry.id   04655c91e437b13ac16014d58a3f9d62
#
_cell.length_a   1.000
_cell.length_b   1.000
_cell.length_c   1.000
_cell.angle_alpha   90.00
_cell.angle_beta   90.00
_cell.angle_gamma   90.00
#
_symmetry.space_group_name_H-M   'P 1'
#
loop_
_entity.id
_entity.type
_entity.pdbx_description
1 polymer ?
#
loop_
_entity_poly.entity_id
_entity_poly.type
_entity_poly.pdbx_seq_one_letter_code
_entity_poly.pdbx_strand_id
1 'polypeptide(L)'
;MSVGAASPRGFLLDENLSPKLRAGFGAGVYVIHARDLAPNPTDLELWTYAEREHLVIVTKDADFTDRMLAQAAPLPWVVQVRCGNLRARALREFLEGCWPRVLAFLPEHRLIVVYPDRIEALT
;
A
#
# COMPACT_ATOMS: atom_id res chain seq x y z
N MET A 1 12.76 -25.38 -6.57
CA MET A 1 12.13 -24.61 -5.86
C MET A 1 11.38 -23.66 -6.55
N SER A 2 10.50 -23.45 -6.14
CA SER A 2 9.81 -22.56 -6.74
C SER A 2 10.22 -21.32 -6.39
N VAL A 3 10.52 -20.58 -7.26
CA VAL A 3 10.58 -19.30 -7.00
C VAL A 3 9.33 -18.74 -6.72
N GLY A 4 8.34 -19.42 -6.50
CA GLY A 4 7.12 -18.87 -6.11
C GLY A 4 6.94 -17.42 -6.36
N ALA A 5 5.81 -16.93 -6.30
CA ALA A 5 5.58 -15.53 -6.34
C ALA A 5 6.23 -14.90 -5.13
N ALA A 6 6.93 -13.82 -5.32
CA ALA A 6 7.46 -13.07 -4.21
C ALA A 6 6.31 -12.63 -3.32
N SER A 7 6.53 -12.65 -2.02
CA SER A 7 5.54 -12.20 -1.07
C SER A 7 5.95 -10.83 -0.51
N PRO A 8 4.99 -9.98 -0.22
CA PRO A 8 5.32 -8.69 0.38
C PRO A 8 5.96 -8.89 1.76
N ARG A 9 6.99 -8.11 2.02
CA ARG A 9 7.71 -8.16 3.27
C ARG A 9 7.13 -7.20 4.29
N GLY A 10 6.37 -6.22 3.85
CA GLY A 10 5.81 -5.19 4.70
C GLY A 10 5.12 -4.12 3.87
N PHE A 11 4.93 -2.96 4.50
CA PHE A 11 4.15 -1.88 3.91
C PHE A 11 4.91 -0.57 3.94
N LEU A 12 4.71 0.24 2.88
CA LEU A 12 5.29 1.58 2.77
C LEU A 12 4.15 2.57 2.66
N LEU A 13 3.97 3.40 3.68
CA LEU A 13 2.92 4.41 3.67
C LEU A 13 3.40 5.65 2.93
N ASP A 14 2.61 6.12 1.97
CA ASP A 14 2.90 7.33 1.21
C ASP A 14 2.76 8.56 2.11
N GLU A 15 3.36 9.67 1.67
CA GLU A 15 3.35 10.91 2.44
C GLU A 15 1.94 11.45 2.72
N ASN A 16 0.98 11.16 1.85
CA ASN A 16 -0.38 11.65 2.04
C ASN A 16 -1.13 10.91 3.15
N LEU A 17 -0.50 9.91 3.76
CA LEU A 17 -1.07 9.19 4.90
C LEU A 17 -0.30 9.56 6.16
N SER A 18 -1.00 9.61 7.29
CA SER A 18 -0.36 9.90 8.56
C SER A 18 0.53 8.75 9.00
N PRO A 19 1.74 9.03 9.52
CA PRO A 19 2.57 7.97 10.11
C PRO A 19 1.89 7.23 11.25
N LYS A 20 0.89 7.83 11.86
CA LYS A 20 0.13 7.19 12.95
C LYS A 20 -0.64 5.96 12.48
N LEU A 21 -0.84 5.83 11.18
CA LEU A 21 -1.53 4.65 10.65
C LEU A 21 -0.75 3.36 10.86
N ARG A 22 0.55 3.43 11.16
CA ARG A 22 1.35 2.24 11.43
C ARG A 22 0.72 1.35 12.50
N ALA A 23 0.12 1.97 13.50
CA ALA A 23 -0.47 1.21 14.60
C ALA A 23 -1.64 0.34 14.17
N GLY A 24 -2.28 0.68 13.05
CA GLY A 24 -3.43 -0.07 12.56
C GLY A 24 -3.09 -1.34 11.81
N PHE A 25 -1.81 -1.60 11.53
CA PHE A 25 -1.42 -2.76 10.74
C PHE A 25 -1.18 -4.02 11.59
N GLY A 26 -1.12 -3.88 12.88
CA GLY A 26 -0.93 -5.02 13.77
C GLY A 26 0.49 -5.15 14.27
N ALA A 27 0.64 -5.78 15.42
CA ALA A 27 1.93 -6.00 16.02
C ALA A 27 2.75 -6.96 15.15
N GLY A 28 4.02 -6.68 15.01
CA GLY A 28 4.91 -7.55 14.25
C GLY A 28 4.89 -7.33 12.75
N VAL A 29 4.04 -6.44 12.26
CA VAL A 29 3.99 -6.12 10.83
C VAL A 29 5.01 -5.01 10.55
N TYR A 30 5.84 -5.23 9.54
CA TYR A 30 6.84 -4.22 9.16
C TYR A 30 6.16 -3.11 8.37
N VAL A 31 6.16 -1.91 8.90
CA VAL A 31 5.55 -0.75 8.25
C VAL A 31 6.50 0.43 8.35
N ILE A 32 6.81 1.04 7.21
CA ILE A 32 7.58 2.27 7.20
C ILE A 32 6.77 3.36 6.53
N HIS A 33 7.14 4.59 6.77
CA HIS A 33 6.50 5.75 6.15
C HIS A 33 7.48 6.39 5.17
N ALA A 34 6.94 7.05 4.15
CA ALA A 34 7.78 7.73 3.15
C ALA A 34 8.82 8.64 3.77
N ARG A 35 8.47 9.33 4.85
CA ARG A 35 9.40 10.23 5.53
C ARG A 35 10.59 9.52 6.15
N ASP A 36 10.49 8.22 6.39
CA ASP A 36 11.62 7.46 6.92
C ASP A 36 12.71 7.26 5.86
N LEU A 37 12.36 7.40 4.58
CA LEU A 37 13.31 7.23 3.50
C LEU A 37 14.04 8.54 3.18
N ALA A 38 13.31 9.65 3.20
CA ALA A 38 13.88 10.95 2.87
C ALA A 38 12.87 12.01 3.31
N PRO A 39 13.30 13.27 3.48
CA PRO A 39 12.37 14.33 3.87
C PRO A 39 11.23 14.53 2.88
N ASN A 40 11.47 14.27 1.60
CA ASN A 40 10.47 14.56 0.59
C ASN A 40 10.68 13.65 -0.62
N PRO A 41 10.51 12.34 -0.45
CA PRO A 41 10.80 11.41 -1.55
C PRO A 41 9.82 11.59 -2.69
N THR A 42 10.33 11.42 -3.91
CA THR A 42 9.47 11.46 -5.10
C THR A 42 8.70 10.15 -5.20
N ASP A 43 7.64 10.16 -6.01
CA ASP A 43 6.87 8.96 -6.27
C ASP A 43 7.74 7.87 -6.88
N LEU A 44 8.65 8.24 -7.76
CA LEU A 44 9.56 7.28 -8.37
C LEU A 44 10.50 6.65 -7.35
N GLU A 45 10.97 7.44 -6.39
CA GLU A 45 11.81 6.92 -5.33
C GLU A 45 11.04 5.92 -4.45
N LEU A 46 9.80 6.24 -4.14
CA LEU A 46 8.96 5.32 -3.36
C LEU A 46 8.70 4.02 -4.13
N TRP A 47 8.38 4.15 -5.41
CA TRP A 47 8.09 3.02 -6.27
C TRP A 47 9.30 2.08 -6.37
N THR A 48 10.46 2.66 -6.65
CA THR A 48 11.69 1.90 -6.80
C THR A 48 12.08 1.20 -5.50
N TYR A 49 11.93 1.91 -4.39
CA TYR A 49 12.24 1.32 -3.08
C TYR A 49 11.30 0.16 -2.77
N ALA A 50 10.00 0.34 -2.99
CA ALA A 50 9.02 -0.70 -2.71
C ALA A 50 9.25 -1.93 -3.59
N GLU A 51 9.59 -1.72 -4.85
CA GLU A 51 9.86 -2.81 -5.76
C GLU A 51 11.08 -3.61 -5.30
N ARG A 52 12.15 -2.91 -4.97
CA ARG A 52 13.39 -3.55 -4.52
C ARG A 52 13.23 -4.27 -3.19
N GLU A 53 12.48 -3.69 -2.27
CA GLU A 53 12.35 -4.22 -0.92
C GLU A 53 11.12 -5.10 -0.73
N HIS A 54 10.36 -5.35 -1.77
CA HIS A 54 9.14 -6.17 -1.72
C HIS A 54 8.11 -5.63 -0.73
N LEU A 55 7.83 -4.33 -0.83
CA LEU A 55 6.86 -3.67 0.04
C LEU A 55 5.58 -3.36 -0.71
N VAL A 56 4.49 -3.28 0.02
CA VAL A 56 3.20 -2.83 -0.50
C VAL A 56 3.11 -1.33 -0.27
N ILE A 57 2.93 -0.55 -1.32
CA ILE A 57 2.70 0.88 -1.17
C ILE A 57 1.24 1.10 -0.80
N VAL A 58 1.00 1.85 0.27
CA VAL A 58 -0.35 2.25 0.65
C VAL A 58 -0.46 3.73 0.41
N THR A 59 -1.41 4.16 -0.40
CA THR A 59 -1.50 5.55 -0.82
C THR A 59 -2.94 5.97 -1.03
N LYS A 60 -3.21 7.27 -0.92
CA LYS A 60 -4.48 7.86 -1.33
C LYS A 60 -4.40 8.45 -2.73
N ASP A 61 -3.22 8.41 -3.35
CA ASP A 61 -2.97 9.10 -4.60
C ASP A 61 -3.30 8.22 -5.80
N ALA A 62 -4.24 8.66 -6.62
CA ALA A 62 -4.62 7.94 -7.83
C ALA A 62 -3.48 7.86 -8.86
N ASP A 63 -2.48 8.73 -8.77
CA ASP A 63 -1.36 8.69 -9.71
C ASP A 63 -0.59 7.39 -9.63
N PHE A 64 -0.50 6.78 -8.47
CA PHE A 64 0.13 5.47 -8.36
C PHE A 64 -0.64 4.42 -9.13
N THR A 65 -1.97 4.48 -9.08
CA THR A 65 -2.80 3.56 -9.83
C THR A 65 -2.56 3.71 -11.33
N ASP A 66 -2.55 4.96 -11.80
CA ASP A 66 -2.35 5.23 -13.22
C ASP A 66 -0.97 4.74 -13.69
N ARG A 67 0.06 4.99 -12.90
CA ARG A 67 1.40 4.51 -13.22
C ARG A 67 1.48 3.00 -13.26
N MET A 68 0.83 2.34 -12.32
CA MET A 68 0.83 0.90 -12.27
C MET A 68 0.22 0.31 -13.52
N LEU A 69 -0.90 0.87 -13.95
CA LEU A 69 -1.57 0.39 -15.16
C LEU A 69 -0.73 0.63 -16.41
N ALA A 70 0.15 1.62 -16.39
CA ALA A 70 1.02 1.94 -17.53
C ALA A 70 2.28 1.10 -17.57
N GLN A 71 2.62 0.39 -16.49
CA GLN A 71 3.84 -0.40 -16.45
C GLN A 71 3.66 -1.76 -17.09
N ALA A 72 4.70 -2.22 -17.75
CA ALA A 72 4.65 -3.52 -18.41
C ALA A 72 5.12 -4.67 -17.53
N ALA A 73 5.90 -4.44 -16.48
CA ALA A 73 6.43 -5.52 -15.62
C ALA A 73 7.26 -4.99 -14.51
N PRO A 74 7.89 -5.87 -13.74
CA PRO A 74 7.38 -6.28 -12.44
C PRO A 74 6.99 -5.04 -11.63
N LEU A 75 5.85 -5.12 -11.02
CA LEU A 75 5.28 -3.97 -10.34
C LEU A 75 5.34 -4.18 -8.84
N PRO A 76 5.53 -3.13 -8.04
CA PRO A 76 5.31 -3.27 -6.61
C PRO A 76 3.82 -3.48 -6.36
N TRP A 77 3.48 -3.96 -5.17
CA TRP A 77 2.08 -4.03 -4.79
C TRP A 77 1.61 -2.64 -4.37
N VAL A 78 0.40 -2.29 -4.74
CA VAL A 78 -0.18 -0.99 -4.36
C VAL A 78 -1.58 -1.20 -3.79
N VAL A 79 -1.82 -0.61 -2.63
CA VAL A 79 -3.15 -0.52 -2.05
C VAL A 79 -3.54 0.95 -2.08
N GLN A 80 -4.51 1.28 -2.91
CA GLN A 80 -5.01 2.63 -3.00
C GLN A 80 -6.25 2.78 -2.15
N VAL A 81 -6.24 3.78 -1.25
CA VAL A 81 -7.34 4.03 -0.34
C VAL A 81 -8.19 5.15 -0.91
N ARG A 82 -9.43 4.85 -1.22
CA ARG A 82 -10.38 5.82 -1.80
C ARG A 82 -11.58 5.98 -0.89
N CYS A 83 -11.33 6.48 0.30
CA CYS A 83 -12.36 6.62 1.32
C CYS A 83 -12.77 8.06 1.58
N GLY A 84 -12.39 8.99 0.69
CA GLY A 84 -12.70 10.39 0.87
C GLY A 84 -11.85 11.03 1.95
N ASN A 85 -12.37 12.09 2.56
CA ASN A 85 -11.59 12.89 3.50
C ASN A 85 -11.78 12.46 4.94
N LEU A 86 -11.46 11.22 5.26
CA LEU A 86 -11.52 10.76 6.63
C LEU A 86 -10.33 11.32 7.41
N ARG A 87 -10.59 11.73 8.66
CA ARG A 87 -9.51 12.13 9.56
C ARG A 87 -8.69 10.90 9.93
N ALA A 88 -7.46 11.14 10.40
CA ALA A 88 -6.51 10.07 10.67
C ALA A 88 -7.09 8.96 11.55
N ARG A 89 -7.81 9.31 12.61
CA ARG A 89 -8.38 8.32 13.50
C ARG A 89 -9.46 7.47 12.82
N ALA A 90 -10.37 8.13 12.10
CA ALA A 90 -11.42 7.44 11.40
C ALA A 90 -10.86 6.56 10.28
N LEU A 91 -9.85 7.06 9.58
CA LEU A 91 -9.18 6.29 8.54
C LEU A 91 -8.50 5.06 9.12
N ARG A 92 -7.83 5.20 10.27
CA ARG A 92 -7.19 4.07 10.93
C ARG A 92 -8.20 3.01 11.33
N GLU A 93 -9.32 3.42 11.93
CA GLU A 93 -10.36 2.49 12.33
C GLU A 93 -10.97 1.78 11.13
N PHE A 94 -11.18 2.52 10.04
CA PHE A 94 -11.69 1.94 8.82
C PHE A 94 -10.72 0.90 8.26
N LEU A 95 -9.44 1.22 8.19
CA LEU A 95 -8.44 0.30 7.67
C LEU A 95 -8.27 -0.93 8.55
N GLU A 96 -8.31 -0.75 9.87
CA GLU A 96 -8.25 -1.89 10.78
C GLU A 96 -9.39 -2.88 10.51
N GLY A 97 -10.57 -2.36 10.22
CA GLY A 97 -11.73 -3.21 9.96
C GLY A 97 -11.68 -3.95 8.63
N CYS A 98 -11.04 -3.39 7.62
CA CYS A 98 -10.99 -4.03 6.30
C CYS A 98 -9.66 -4.71 5.99
N TRP A 99 -8.63 -4.48 6.80
CA TRP A 99 -7.28 -4.93 6.51
C TRP A 99 -7.14 -6.44 6.31
N PRO A 100 -7.80 -7.29 7.12
CA PRO A 100 -7.71 -8.73 6.87
C PRO A 100 -8.19 -9.12 5.47
N ARG A 101 -9.18 -8.42 4.94
CA ARG A 101 -9.67 -8.69 3.58
C ARG A 101 -8.67 -8.22 2.53
N VAL A 102 -7.99 -7.11 2.78
CA VAL A 102 -6.93 -6.63 1.88
C VAL A 102 -5.80 -7.65 1.84
N LEU A 103 -5.38 -8.12 3.00
CA LEU A 103 -4.29 -9.10 3.08
C LEU A 103 -4.62 -10.38 2.36
N ALA A 104 -5.89 -10.76 2.31
CA ALA A 104 -6.32 -11.98 1.64
C ALA A 104 -6.09 -11.91 0.12
N PHE A 105 -5.98 -10.73 -0.46
CA PHE A 105 -5.71 -10.59 -1.88
C PHE A 105 -4.21 -10.61 -2.21
N LEU A 106 -3.35 -10.43 -1.22
CA LEU A 106 -1.92 -10.43 -1.42
C LEU A 106 -1.37 -11.86 -1.27
N PRO A 107 -0.32 -12.20 -1.98
CA PRO A 107 0.44 -11.42 -2.96
C PRO A 107 -0.08 -11.56 -4.40
N GLU A 108 -1.14 -12.30 -4.62
CA GLU A 108 -1.58 -12.63 -5.98
C GLU A 108 -2.05 -11.42 -6.77
N HIS A 109 -2.65 -10.44 -6.10
CA HIS A 109 -3.12 -9.24 -6.76
C HIS A 109 -2.18 -8.08 -6.41
N ARG A 110 -1.74 -7.37 -7.42
CA ARG A 110 -0.77 -6.31 -7.21
C ARG A 110 -1.38 -4.92 -7.09
N LEU A 111 -2.64 -4.75 -7.47
CA LEU A 111 -3.33 -3.49 -7.29
C LEU A 111 -4.65 -3.75 -6.60
N ILE A 112 -4.80 -3.18 -5.41
CA ILE A 112 -6.02 -3.32 -4.62
C ILE A 112 -6.53 -1.92 -4.33
N VAL A 113 -7.80 -1.69 -4.60
CA VAL A 113 -8.42 -0.39 -4.33
C VAL A 113 -9.48 -0.57 -3.24
N VAL A 114 -9.36 0.20 -2.17
CA VAL A 114 -10.24 0.11 -1.01
C VAL A 114 -11.20 1.29 -1.03
N TYR A 115 -12.49 0.99 -1.16
CA TYR A 115 -13.55 1.97 -1.10
C TYR A 115 -14.30 1.84 0.23
N PRO A 116 -15.13 2.81 0.60
CA PRO A 116 -15.91 2.69 1.84
C PRO A 116 -16.80 1.46 1.91
N ASP A 117 -17.28 0.99 0.76
CA ASP A 117 -18.27 -0.08 0.69
C ASP A 117 -17.75 -1.36 0.03
N ARG A 118 -16.54 -1.37 -0.49
CA ARG A 118 -16.02 -2.57 -1.18
C ARG A 118 -14.51 -2.51 -1.35
N ILE A 119 -13.94 -3.63 -1.75
CA ILE A 119 -12.52 -3.73 -2.10
C ILE A 119 -12.46 -4.34 -3.49
N GLU A 120 -11.66 -3.74 -4.37
CA GLU A 120 -11.46 -4.26 -5.73
C GLU A 120 -10.00 -4.66 -5.90
N ALA A 121 -9.78 -5.88 -6.37
CA ALA A 121 -8.44 -6.36 -6.69
C ALA A 121 -8.33 -6.39 -8.22
N LEU A 122 -7.45 -5.59 -8.79
CA LEU A 122 -7.45 -5.33 -10.23
C LEU A 122 -6.37 -6.07 -11.02
N THR A 123 -5.26 -6.42 -10.44
CA THR A 123 -4.24 -7.20 -11.16
C THR A 123 -3.50 -8.12 -10.21
#